data_f42aeb371a5b1284418c28e20baef4e7
#
_entry.id   f42aeb371a5b1284418c28e20baef4e7
#
_cell.length_a   1.000
_cell.length_b   1.000
_cell.length_c   1.000
_cell.angle_alpha   90.00
_cell.angle_beta   90.00
_cell.angle_gamma   90.00
#
_symmetry.space_group_name_H-M   'P 1'
#
loop_
_entity.id
_entity.type
_entity.pdbx_description
1 polymer ?
#
loop_
_entity_poly.entity_id
_entity_poly.type
_entity_poly.pdbx_seq_one_letter_code
_entity_poly.pdbx_strand_id
1 'polypeptide(L)'
;VGHAEGSGKYVWIIDTGVDLSHPDLVVDAYKSKSFIAGTTVNDDHGHGTHVAGIIAAKDNGFGVVGVASGATVIALKSMDAQGKGSISNIIAAVQHIEQNGKAGDVVNMSLGGGFSPSLDKEVLNAANKGFVFSIAAGNSAIKADSSSPARVDHPNIYTVSAMDSTDTFASFSNYGKTVDYCAPGVKILSTYKNGGYATISGTSMAAPHMAGILVMRGKNFKKDGSVKKDPDGSADPIPHL
;
A
#
# COMPACT_ATOMS: atom_id res chain seq x y z
N VAL A 1 -4.96 8.32 -11.86
CA VAL A 1 -5.29 8.62 -10.46
C VAL A 1 -4.92 10.05 -10.03
N GLY A 2 -4.05 10.74 -10.79
CA GLY A 2 -3.57 12.09 -10.46
C GLY A 2 -2.51 12.11 -9.35
N HIS A 3 -1.98 13.32 -9.06
CA HIS A 3 -1.09 13.58 -7.93
C HIS A 3 -1.38 14.97 -7.34
N ALA A 4 -0.96 15.20 -6.10
CA ALA A 4 -1.04 16.48 -5.42
C ALA A 4 0.06 16.61 -4.36
N GLU A 5 0.42 17.86 -4.00
CA GLU A 5 1.42 18.19 -2.99
C GLU A 5 0.98 17.67 -1.61
N GLY A 6 1.76 16.76 -1.05
CA GLY A 6 1.51 16.05 0.20
C GLY A 6 2.40 16.47 1.37
N SER A 7 3.23 17.50 1.21
CA SER A 7 4.10 18.00 2.28
C SER A 7 3.32 18.25 3.58
N GLY A 8 3.88 17.80 4.71
CA GLY A 8 3.25 17.86 6.02
C GLY A 8 2.21 16.76 6.31
N LYS A 9 1.91 15.89 5.34
CA LYS A 9 1.10 14.68 5.53
C LYS A 9 1.99 13.47 5.78
N TYR A 10 1.42 12.42 6.38
CA TYR A 10 2.13 11.19 6.74
C TYR A 10 1.41 9.97 6.20
N VAL A 11 2.18 8.92 5.90
CA VAL A 11 1.67 7.59 5.56
C VAL A 11 2.50 6.52 6.25
N TRP A 12 1.81 5.54 6.84
CA TRP A 12 2.44 4.34 7.40
C TRP A 12 2.53 3.25 6.33
N ILE A 13 3.70 2.62 6.20
CA ILE A 13 3.93 1.53 5.24
C ILE A 13 4.43 0.30 5.98
N ILE A 14 3.63 -0.77 5.99
CA ILE A 14 4.01 -2.08 6.52
C ILE A 14 4.54 -2.92 5.35
N ASP A 15 5.88 -3.11 5.27
CA ASP A 15 6.54 -3.72 4.11
C ASP A 15 7.96 -4.22 4.45
N THR A 16 8.87 -4.27 3.47
CA THR A 16 10.28 -4.68 3.60
C THR A 16 11.20 -3.61 4.17
N GLY A 17 10.67 -2.48 4.61
CA GLY A 17 11.39 -1.27 4.98
C GLY A 17 11.32 -0.22 3.88
N VAL A 18 12.08 0.87 4.01
CA VAL A 18 12.24 1.91 2.98
C VAL A 18 13.69 2.35 2.95
N ASP A 19 14.23 2.66 1.79
CA ASP A 19 15.56 3.28 1.66
C ASP A 19 15.53 4.67 2.29
N LEU A 20 16.11 4.79 3.48
CA LEU A 20 16.09 6.01 4.29
C LEU A 20 16.85 7.18 3.63
N SER A 21 17.72 6.87 2.68
CA SER A 21 18.57 7.85 1.98
C SER A 21 18.12 8.16 0.56
N HIS A 22 16.99 7.58 0.12
CA HIS A 22 16.53 7.76 -1.26
C HIS A 22 16.24 9.24 -1.55
N PRO A 23 16.89 9.86 -2.57
CA PRO A 23 16.82 11.30 -2.80
C PRO A 23 15.40 11.79 -3.14
N ASP A 24 14.56 10.91 -3.67
CA ASP A 24 13.20 11.20 -4.10
C ASP A 24 12.14 11.01 -2.99
N LEU A 25 12.53 10.61 -1.77
CA LEU A 25 11.62 10.35 -0.66
C LEU A 25 11.89 11.27 0.54
N VAL A 26 10.85 11.46 1.36
CA VAL A 26 10.95 12.01 2.72
C VAL A 26 10.56 10.91 3.70
N VAL A 27 11.49 10.45 4.53
CA VAL A 27 11.25 9.35 5.47
C VAL A 27 11.47 9.82 6.90
N ASP A 28 10.48 9.59 7.77
CA ASP A 28 10.60 9.80 9.21
C ASP A 28 11.28 8.58 9.85
N ALA A 29 12.61 8.60 9.91
CA ALA A 29 13.38 7.52 10.50
C ALA A 29 13.12 7.34 12.01
N TYR A 30 12.65 8.39 12.69
CA TYR A 30 12.39 8.37 14.13
C TYR A 30 11.15 7.53 14.50
N LYS A 31 10.08 7.66 13.70
CA LYS A 31 8.86 6.89 13.87
C LYS A 31 8.92 5.52 13.18
N SER A 32 9.86 5.36 12.27
CA SER A 32 10.05 4.11 11.54
C SER A 32 10.67 3.04 12.42
N LYS A 33 10.28 1.77 12.22
CA LYS A 33 10.72 0.66 13.06
C LYS A 33 10.84 -0.66 12.29
N SER A 34 11.86 -1.47 12.65
CA SER A 34 11.96 -2.85 12.20
C SER A 34 11.39 -3.82 13.24
N PHE A 35 10.61 -4.79 12.76
CA PHE A 35 10.12 -5.95 13.52
C PHE A 35 10.87 -7.23 13.15
N ILE A 36 11.89 -7.12 12.31
CA ILE A 36 12.80 -8.22 11.94
C ILE A 36 14.03 -8.14 12.83
N ALA A 37 14.23 -9.17 13.65
CA ALA A 37 15.33 -9.19 14.62
C ALA A 37 16.71 -9.00 13.93
N GLY A 38 17.55 -8.16 14.54
CA GLY A 38 18.90 -7.89 14.04
C GLY A 38 19.01 -7.02 12.80
N THR A 39 17.89 -6.38 12.36
CA THR A 39 17.89 -5.50 11.18
C THR A 39 17.51 -4.07 11.54
N THR A 40 17.92 -3.13 10.69
CA THR A 40 17.41 -1.75 10.69
C THR A 40 16.13 -1.66 9.85
N VAL A 41 15.49 -0.50 9.84
CA VAL A 41 14.32 -0.24 9.01
C VAL A 41 14.67 0.00 7.53
N ASN A 42 15.96 0.13 7.21
CA ASN A 42 16.39 0.32 5.83
C ASN A 42 15.99 -0.88 4.96
N ASP A 43 15.63 -0.60 3.71
CA ASP A 43 15.11 -1.60 2.78
C ASP A 43 16.24 -2.36 2.09
N ASP A 44 16.39 -3.63 2.39
CA ASP A 44 17.36 -4.54 1.78
C ASP A 44 16.76 -5.41 0.66
N HIS A 45 15.43 -5.33 0.46
CA HIS A 45 14.70 -5.98 -0.63
C HIS A 45 14.41 -5.03 -1.80
N GLY A 46 13.80 -3.87 -1.54
CA GLY A 46 13.42 -2.82 -2.49
C GLY A 46 11.91 -2.66 -2.70
N HIS A 47 11.09 -3.63 -2.28
CA HIS A 47 9.65 -3.61 -2.48
C HIS A 47 8.98 -2.46 -1.69
N GLY A 48 9.31 -2.28 -0.41
CA GLY A 48 8.74 -1.21 0.41
C GLY A 48 9.17 0.18 -0.07
N THR A 49 10.40 0.32 -0.59
CA THR A 49 10.86 1.57 -1.23
C THR A 49 10.06 1.86 -2.49
N HIS A 50 9.73 0.82 -3.29
CA HIS A 50 8.92 0.96 -4.48
C HIS A 50 7.49 1.44 -4.15
N VAL A 51 6.88 0.83 -3.15
CA VAL A 51 5.58 1.23 -2.61
C VAL A 51 5.61 2.67 -2.11
N ALA A 52 6.65 3.06 -1.38
CA ALA A 52 6.82 4.42 -0.86
C ALA A 52 6.84 5.47 -1.98
N GLY A 53 7.52 5.20 -3.09
CA GLY A 53 7.57 6.12 -4.22
C GLY A 53 6.24 6.33 -4.92
N ILE A 54 5.44 5.28 -5.08
CA ILE A 54 4.08 5.41 -5.66
C ILE A 54 3.21 6.34 -4.80
N ILE A 55 3.35 6.26 -3.48
CA ILE A 55 2.60 7.14 -2.57
C ILE A 55 3.18 8.55 -2.56
N ALA A 56 4.51 8.71 -2.38
CA ALA A 56 5.09 9.90 -1.80
C ALA A 56 6.34 10.46 -2.50
N ALA A 57 6.77 9.90 -3.64
CA ALA A 57 7.92 10.46 -4.36
C ALA A 57 7.70 11.94 -4.66
N LYS A 58 8.76 12.74 -4.47
CA LYS A 58 8.72 14.20 -4.58
C LYS A 58 8.47 14.65 -6.01
N ASP A 59 7.80 15.77 -6.18
CA ASP A 59 7.79 16.51 -7.45
C ASP A 59 8.98 17.49 -7.48
N ASN A 60 10.14 17.01 -7.88
CA ASN A 60 11.43 17.72 -7.76
C ASN A 60 12.23 17.80 -9.07
N GLY A 61 11.59 17.44 -10.20
CA GLY A 61 12.18 17.54 -11.53
C GLY A 61 13.05 16.35 -11.95
N PHE A 62 13.14 15.29 -11.14
CA PHE A 62 13.79 14.02 -11.50
C PHE A 62 13.03 12.84 -10.92
N GLY A 63 13.35 11.61 -11.37
CA GLY A 63 12.76 10.39 -10.85
C GLY A 63 11.30 10.23 -11.21
N VAL A 64 10.45 10.01 -10.20
CA VAL A 64 9.01 9.80 -10.34
C VAL A 64 8.23 10.73 -9.40
N VAL A 65 6.92 10.86 -9.62
CA VAL A 65 6.04 11.68 -8.76
C VAL A 65 5.00 10.76 -8.12
N GLY A 66 4.94 10.78 -6.80
CA GLY A 66 3.94 10.03 -6.01
C GLY A 66 2.58 10.71 -6.01
N VAL A 67 1.52 9.96 -5.73
CA VAL A 67 0.13 10.46 -5.67
C VAL A 67 -0.02 11.55 -4.60
N ALA A 68 0.60 11.39 -3.43
CA ALA A 68 0.73 12.38 -2.35
C ALA A 68 2.18 12.87 -2.31
N SER A 69 2.60 13.60 -3.34
CA SER A 69 4.00 13.95 -3.60
C SER A 69 4.60 14.70 -2.42
N GLY A 70 5.79 14.26 -1.96
CA GLY A 70 6.47 14.87 -0.81
C GLY A 70 5.86 14.56 0.57
N ALA A 71 4.84 13.70 0.66
CA ALA A 71 4.36 13.21 1.96
C ALA A 71 5.47 12.45 2.70
N THR A 72 5.46 12.53 4.03
CA THR A 72 6.44 11.84 4.87
C THR A 72 6.05 10.38 5.07
N VAL A 73 6.96 9.47 4.72
CA VAL A 73 6.79 8.03 4.89
C VAL A 73 7.26 7.60 6.28
N ILE A 74 6.47 6.78 6.96
CA ILE A 74 6.85 6.08 8.18
C ILE A 74 6.91 4.59 7.85
N ALA A 75 8.11 4.02 7.85
CA ALA A 75 8.35 2.66 7.42
C ALA A 75 8.31 1.66 8.59
N LEU A 76 7.52 0.61 8.46
CA LEU A 76 7.42 -0.49 9.42
C LEU A 76 7.90 -1.78 8.73
N LYS A 77 9.18 -2.10 8.92
CA LYS A 77 9.78 -3.28 8.31
C LYS A 77 9.29 -4.55 9.01
N SER A 78 8.39 -5.27 8.34
CA SER A 78 7.80 -6.53 8.82
C SER A 78 8.16 -7.73 7.95
N MET A 79 8.85 -7.48 6.83
CA MET A 79 9.33 -8.48 5.89
C MET A 79 10.83 -8.35 5.69
N ASP A 80 11.50 -9.49 5.49
CA ASP A 80 12.94 -9.62 5.37
C ASP A 80 13.47 -9.29 3.94
N ALA A 81 14.76 -9.49 3.73
CA ALA A 81 15.43 -9.26 2.44
C ALA A 81 14.96 -10.22 1.31
N GLN A 82 14.19 -11.23 1.62
CA GLN A 82 13.54 -12.14 0.67
C GLN A 82 12.06 -11.81 0.46
N GLY A 83 11.56 -10.71 1.05
CA GLY A 83 10.17 -10.31 1.01
C GLY A 83 9.24 -11.22 1.83
N LYS A 84 9.77 -11.96 2.80
CA LYS A 84 8.99 -12.85 3.67
C LYS A 84 8.78 -12.22 5.03
N GLY A 85 7.54 -12.24 5.52
CA GLY A 85 7.15 -11.76 6.84
C GLY A 85 6.38 -12.81 7.62
N SER A 86 6.53 -12.80 8.96
CA SER A 86 5.67 -13.58 9.83
C SER A 86 4.40 -12.81 10.15
N ILE A 87 3.29 -13.51 10.36
CA ILE A 87 2.03 -12.90 10.82
C ILE A 87 2.24 -12.11 12.12
N SER A 88 3.07 -12.61 13.04
CA SER A 88 3.38 -11.93 14.30
C SER A 88 4.08 -10.59 14.11
N ASN A 89 5.01 -10.48 13.14
CA ASN A 89 5.68 -9.21 12.85
C ASN A 89 4.73 -8.19 12.22
N ILE A 90 3.82 -8.65 11.36
CA ILE A 90 2.81 -7.77 10.74
C ILE A 90 1.82 -7.28 11.81
N ILE A 91 1.33 -8.15 12.68
CA ILE A 91 0.48 -7.77 13.82
C ILE A 91 1.20 -6.76 14.73
N ALA A 92 2.46 -7.01 15.07
CA ALA A 92 3.24 -6.08 15.90
C ALA A 92 3.41 -4.71 15.23
N ALA A 93 3.49 -4.65 13.90
CA ALA A 93 3.53 -3.39 13.18
C ALA A 93 2.18 -2.65 13.24
N VAL A 94 1.04 -3.34 13.10
CA VAL A 94 -0.29 -2.74 13.26
C VAL A 94 -0.47 -2.20 14.69
N GLN A 95 -0.09 -2.96 15.71
CA GLN A 95 -0.13 -2.53 17.10
C GLN A 95 0.77 -1.31 17.38
N HIS A 96 1.92 -1.25 16.71
CA HIS A 96 2.79 -0.07 16.82
C HIS A 96 2.13 1.18 16.23
N ILE A 97 1.40 1.06 15.13
CA ILE A 97 0.61 2.16 14.56
C ILE A 97 -0.46 2.61 15.56
N GLU A 98 -1.19 1.68 16.17
CA GLU A 98 -2.21 2.02 17.16
C GLU A 98 -1.66 2.79 18.37
N GLN A 99 -0.42 2.52 18.77
CA GLN A 99 0.25 3.17 19.91
C GLN A 99 0.85 4.54 19.56
N ASN A 100 1.23 4.78 18.31
CA ASN A 100 2.04 5.94 17.89
C ASN A 100 1.36 6.82 16.83
N GLY A 101 0.28 6.35 16.24
CA GLY A 101 -0.54 7.07 15.25
C GLY A 101 -1.81 7.63 15.88
N LYS A 102 -2.68 8.13 15.03
CA LYS A 102 -3.99 8.69 15.40
C LYS A 102 -5.06 8.28 14.40
N ALA A 103 -6.32 8.34 14.83
CA ALA A 103 -7.46 8.14 13.95
C ALA A 103 -7.38 9.05 12.70
N GLY A 104 -7.63 8.49 11.54
CA GLY A 104 -7.47 9.14 10.24
C GLY A 104 -6.12 8.91 9.58
N ASP A 105 -5.11 8.41 10.29
CA ASP A 105 -3.84 8.04 9.66
C ASP A 105 -4.03 6.91 8.64
N VAL A 106 -3.34 7.03 7.51
CA VAL A 106 -3.41 6.06 6.41
C VAL A 106 -2.29 5.03 6.53
N VAL A 107 -2.64 3.77 6.37
CA VAL A 107 -1.73 2.62 6.43
C VAL A 107 -1.78 1.88 5.09
N ASN A 108 -0.65 1.71 4.44
CA ASN A 108 -0.53 0.85 3.27
C ASN A 108 -0.01 -0.52 3.64
N MET A 109 -0.71 -1.57 3.21
CA MET A 109 -0.33 -2.97 3.34
C MET A 109 -0.25 -3.63 1.95
N SER A 110 0.89 -3.47 1.28
CA SER A 110 1.18 -4.12 0.00
C SER A 110 1.66 -5.56 0.21
N LEU A 111 0.94 -6.31 1.02
CA LEU A 111 1.25 -7.67 1.45
C LEU A 111 -0.03 -8.48 1.64
N GLY A 112 0.12 -9.80 1.67
CA GLY A 112 -0.97 -10.72 1.97
C GLY A 112 -0.46 -12.16 1.96
N GLY A 113 -1.33 -13.05 2.41
CA GLY A 113 -1.02 -14.47 2.49
C GLY A 113 -2.26 -15.32 2.63
N GLY A 114 -2.07 -16.58 3.06
CA GLY A 114 -3.19 -17.46 3.39
C GLY A 114 -4.04 -16.94 4.54
N PHE A 115 -5.15 -17.59 4.77
CA PHE A 115 -6.11 -17.23 5.81
C PHE A 115 -5.48 -17.14 7.20
N SER A 116 -5.63 -15.97 7.85
CA SER A 116 -5.12 -15.69 9.20
C SER A 116 -6.13 -14.90 10.02
N PRO A 117 -6.96 -15.56 10.85
CA PRO A 117 -7.95 -14.87 11.69
C PRO A 117 -7.34 -13.87 12.67
N SER A 118 -6.12 -14.11 13.14
CA SER A 118 -5.42 -13.20 14.06
C SER A 118 -5.02 -11.90 13.37
N LEU A 119 -4.52 -11.95 12.14
CA LEU A 119 -4.20 -10.76 11.35
C LEU A 119 -5.46 -10.00 10.97
N ASP A 120 -6.49 -10.71 10.49
CA ASP A 120 -7.78 -10.11 10.14
C ASP A 120 -8.38 -9.34 11.32
N LYS A 121 -8.37 -9.97 12.52
CA LYS A 121 -8.87 -9.34 13.75
C LYS A 121 -8.09 -8.09 14.12
N GLU A 122 -6.76 -8.12 14.00
CA GLU A 122 -5.91 -6.98 14.36
C GLU A 122 -6.16 -5.79 13.42
N VAL A 123 -6.20 -6.04 12.11
CA VAL A 123 -6.50 -5.00 11.10
C VAL A 123 -7.90 -4.42 11.32
N LEU A 124 -8.90 -5.27 11.59
CA LEU A 124 -10.26 -4.84 11.90
C LEU A 124 -10.32 -3.99 13.18
N ASN A 125 -9.59 -4.37 14.23
CA ASN A 125 -9.51 -3.61 15.47
C ASN A 125 -8.93 -2.21 15.25
N ALA A 126 -7.83 -2.10 14.51
CA ALA A 126 -7.23 -0.82 14.14
C ALA A 126 -8.17 0.03 13.27
N ALA A 127 -8.86 -0.58 12.30
CA ALA A 127 -9.85 0.11 11.47
C ALA A 127 -11.03 0.65 12.32
N ASN A 128 -11.50 -0.10 13.32
CA ASN A 128 -12.51 0.35 14.27
C ASN A 128 -12.05 1.54 15.15
N LYS A 129 -10.75 1.67 15.38
CA LYS A 129 -10.13 2.82 16.07
C LYS A 129 -9.96 4.04 15.15
N GLY A 130 -10.33 3.92 13.88
CA GLY A 130 -10.31 5.01 12.91
C GLY A 130 -9.08 5.06 12.01
N PHE A 131 -8.15 4.11 12.09
CA PHE A 131 -7.07 4.00 11.10
C PHE A 131 -7.62 3.56 9.74
N VAL A 132 -7.06 4.08 8.66
CA VAL A 132 -7.55 3.85 7.29
C VAL A 132 -6.54 3.00 6.54
N PHE A 133 -6.97 1.85 6.05
CA PHE A 133 -6.09 0.88 5.39
C PHE A 133 -6.29 0.86 3.88
N SER A 134 -5.19 0.81 3.14
CA SER A 134 -5.16 0.41 1.74
C SER A 134 -4.40 -0.92 1.63
N ILE A 135 -5.05 -1.95 1.11
CA ILE A 135 -4.58 -3.33 1.15
C ILE A 135 -4.55 -3.91 -0.26
N ALA A 136 -3.45 -4.57 -0.62
CA ALA A 136 -3.35 -5.29 -1.88
C ALA A 136 -4.27 -6.52 -1.92
N ALA A 137 -5.05 -6.69 -2.99
CA ALA A 137 -5.98 -7.81 -3.14
C ALA A 137 -5.28 -9.18 -3.26
N GLY A 138 -4.02 -9.20 -3.72
CA GLY A 138 -3.25 -10.42 -4.00
C GLY A 138 -3.10 -10.72 -5.48
N ASN A 139 -2.17 -11.63 -5.83
CA ASN A 139 -1.70 -11.84 -7.21
C ASN A 139 -1.83 -13.30 -7.67
N SER A 140 -2.89 -13.99 -7.30
CA SER A 140 -3.10 -15.41 -7.58
C SER A 140 -4.28 -15.68 -8.53
N ALA A 141 -4.92 -14.63 -9.07
CA ALA A 141 -6.11 -14.72 -9.92
C ALA A 141 -7.26 -15.56 -9.27
N ILE A 142 -7.46 -15.37 -7.96
CA ILE A 142 -8.49 -16.04 -7.16
C ILE A 142 -9.35 -14.99 -6.43
N LYS A 143 -10.42 -15.43 -5.79
CA LYS A 143 -11.23 -14.55 -4.92
C LYS A 143 -10.41 -14.05 -3.74
N ALA A 144 -10.42 -12.73 -3.50
CA ALA A 144 -9.67 -12.07 -2.45
C ALA A 144 -10.15 -12.46 -1.03
N ASP A 145 -11.39 -12.94 -0.90
CA ASP A 145 -11.96 -13.44 0.36
C ASP A 145 -11.25 -14.69 0.93
N SER A 146 -10.38 -15.32 0.16
CA SER A 146 -9.52 -16.42 0.62
C SER A 146 -8.17 -15.99 1.20
N SER A 147 -7.85 -14.68 1.14
CA SER A 147 -6.53 -14.13 1.52
C SER A 147 -6.65 -13.12 2.66
N SER A 148 -5.75 -13.20 3.65
CA SER A 148 -5.64 -12.21 4.71
C SER A 148 -4.49 -11.22 4.43
N PRO A 149 -4.67 -9.92 4.73
CA PRO A 149 -5.85 -9.27 5.28
C PRO A 149 -6.86 -8.79 4.22
N ALA A 150 -6.68 -9.06 2.93
CA ALA A 150 -7.52 -8.58 1.82
C ALA A 150 -9.01 -8.95 1.93
N ARG A 151 -9.33 -9.97 2.71
CA ARG A 151 -10.71 -10.43 2.96
C ARG A 151 -11.50 -9.60 3.97
N VAL A 152 -10.84 -8.71 4.71
CA VAL A 152 -11.48 -7.93 5.77
C VAL A 152 -12.28 -6.79 5.15
N ASP A 153 -13.60 -6.80 5.37
CA ASP A 153 -14.50 -5.76 4.90
C ASP A 153 -14.83 -4.79 6.04
N HIS A 154 -14.54 -3.50 5.85
CA HIS A 154 -14.83 -2.44 6.81
C HIS A 154 -14.77 -1.05 6.14
N PRO A 155 -15.60 -0.05 6.53
CA PRO A 155 -15.60 1.29 5.91
C PRO A 155 -14.28 2.07 5.95
N ASN A 156 -13.30 1.64 6.73
CA ASN A 156 -11.94 2.19 6.79
C ASN A 156 -10.88 1.28 6.13
N ILE A 157 -11.30 0.21 5.46
CA ILE A 157 -10.42 -0.71 4.74
C ILE A 157 -10.76 -0.65 3.27
N TYR A 158 -9.75 -0.51 2.44
CA TYR A 158 -9.85 -0.40 0.99
C TYR A 158 -8.97 -1.49 0.38
N THR A 159 -9.57 -2.58 -0.06
CA THR A 159 -8.88 -3.66 -0.77
C THR A 159 -8.82 -3.32 -2.26
N VAL A 160 -7.62 -3.38 -2.84
CA VAL A 160 -7.34 -2.82 -4.16
C VAL A 160 -6.83 -3.88 -5.13
N SER A 161 -7.57 -4.07 -6.22
CA SER A 161 -7.17 -4.89 -7.38
C SER A 161 -6.29 -4.09 -8.35
N ALA A 162 -5.68 -4.78 -9.31
CA ALA A 162 -4.73 -4.18 -10.26
C ALA A 162 -5.28 -4.10 -11.68
N MET A 163 -4.98 -2.98 -12.37
CA MET A 163 -5.24 -2.80 -13.79
C MET A 163 -3.98 -2.32 -14.54
N ASP A 164 -4.02 -2.42 -15.86
CA ASP A 164 -3.02 -1.86 -16.77
C ASP A 164 -3.36 -0.42 -17.21
N SER A 165 -2.50 0.17 -18.05
CA SER A 165 -2.65 1.53 -18.57
C SER A 165 -3.84 1.74 -19.54
N THR A 166 -4.57 0.69 -19.89
CA THR A 166 -5.80 0.74 -20.71
C THR A 166 -7.06 0.54 -19.90
N ASP A 167 -6.95 0.60 -18.56
CA ASP A 167 -8.00 0.29 -17.58
C ASP A 167 -8.52 -1.15 -17.71
N THR A 168 -7.66 -2.08 -18.16
CA THR A 168 -8.00 -3.49 -18.24
C THR A 168 -7.50 -4.22 -16.99
N PHE A 169 -8.37 -5.02 -16.38
CA PHE A 169 -8.07 -5.81 -15.19
C PHE A 169 -6.84 -6.71 -15.42
N ALA A 170 -5.90 -6.70 -14.50
CA ALA A 170 -4.67 -7.48 -14.61
C ALA A 170 -4.94 -8.96 -14.37
N SER A 171 -4.51 -9.82 -15.29
CA SER A 171 -4.81 -11.26 -15.26
C SER A 171 -4.33 -11.99 -14.01
N PHE A 172 -3.35 -11.46 -13.31
CA PHE A 172 -2.84 -12.01 -12.05
C PHE A 172 -3.62 -11.54 -10.82
N SER A 173 -4.38 -10.42 -10.93
CA SER A 173 -5.02 -9.80 -9.77
C SER A 173 -6.10 -10.69 -9.16
N ASN A 174 -6.14 -10.73 -7.84
CA ASN A 174 -7.29 -11.25 -7.14
C ASN A 174 -8.49 -10.32 -7.34
N TYR A 175 -9.71 -10.86 -7.23
CA TYR A 175 -10.97 -10.21 -7.54
C TYR A 175 -12.07 -10.60 -6.52
N GLY A 176 -13.25 -10.08 -6.69
CA GLY A 176 -14.42 -10.49 -5.91
C GLY A 176 -14.93 -9.43 -4.93
N LYS A 177 -16.01 -9.74 -4.23
CA LYS A 177 -16.81 -8.79 -3.45
C LYS A 177 -16.10 -8.05 -2.32
N THR A 178 -14.92 -8.53 -1.90
CA THR A 178 -14.09 -7.86 -0.88
C THR A 178 -13.10 -6.87 -1.48
N VAL A 179 -13.07 -6.75 -2.81
CA VAL A 179 -12.32 -5.71 -3.52
C VAL A 179 -13.20 -4.47 -3.63
N ASP A 180 -12.67 -3.32 -3.24
CA ASP A 180 -13.40 -2.05 -3.22
C ASP A 180 -13.10 -1.18 -4.43
N TYR A 181 -11.85 -1.22 -4.90
CA TYR A 181 -11.33 -0.37 -5.99
C TYR A 181 -10.29 -1.11 -6.83
N CYS A 182 -10.14 -0.65 -8.07
CA CYS A 182 -9.06 -1.06 -8.96
C CYS A 182 -8.14 0.12 -9.27
N ALA A 183 -6.83 -0.09 -9.19
CA ALA A 183 -5.84 0.97 -9.45
C ALA A 183 -4.68 0.47 -10.32
N PRO A 184 -3.84 1.37 -10.89
CA PRO A 184 -2.71 0.96 -11.72
C PRO A 184 -1.75 0.03 -10.98
N GLY A 185 -1.51 -1.16 -11.53
CA GLY A 185 -0.67 -2.20 -10.93
C GLY A 185 0.20 -2.95 -11.92
N VAL A 186 0.19 -2.56 -13.21
CA VAL A 186 0.96 -3.24 -14.26
C VAL A 186 2.06 -2.33 -14.79
N LYS A 187 3.32 -2.79 -14.73
CA LYS A 187 4.51 -2.07 -15.20
C LYS A 187 4.65 -0.67 -14.58
N ILE A 188 4.52 -0.57 -13.28
CA ILE A 188 4.64 0.68 -12.54
C ILE A 188 6.10 0.99 -12.24
N LEU A 189 6.61 2.12 -12.75
CA LEU A 189 7.91 2.66 -12.42
C LEU A 189 7.83 3.40 -11.08
N SER A 190 8.76 3.12 -10.17
CA SER A 190 8.86 3.81 -8.88
C SER A 190 10.27 3.75 -8.31
N THR A 191 10.49 4.44 -7.19
CA THR A 191 11.73 4.39 -6.42
C THR A 191 12.09 2.95 -6.03
N TYR A 192 13.37 2.67 -5.85
CA TYR A 192 13.86 1.35 -5.44
C TYR A 192 15.07 1.51 -4.52
N LYS A 193 15.44 0.44 -3.80
CA LYS A 193 16.58 0.48 -2.87
C LYS A 193 17.86 1.02 -3.54
N ASN A 194 18.79 1.56 -2.73
CA ASN A 194 20.07 2.13 -3.12
C ASN A 194 19.93 3.35 -4.05
N GLY A 195 18.92 4.19 -3.80
CA GLY A 195 18.65 5.40 -4.59
C GLY A 195 18.19 5.13 -6.03
N GLY A 196 17.84 3.88 -6.35
CA GLY A 196 17.47 3.45 -7.71
C GLY A 196 15.99 3.53 -8.01
N TYR A 197 15.63 3.07 -9.22
CA TYR A 197 14.25 2.96 -9.70
C TYR A 197 14.04 1.60 -10.34
N ALA A 198 12.83 1.07 -10.26
CA ALA A 198 12.46 -0.21 -10.86
C ALA A 198 11.03 -0.18 -11.39
N THR A 199 10.76 -1.04 -12.39
CA THR A 199 9.40 -1.25 -12.92
C THR A 199 8.89 -2.60 -12.45
N ILE A 200 7.81 -2.60 -11.67
CA ILE A 200 7.22 -3.81 -11.06
C ILE A 200 5.73 -3.88 -11.38
N SER A 201 5.16 -5.10 -11.37
CA SER A 201 3.73 -5.34 -11.51
C SER A 201 3.21 -6.12 -10.31
N GLY A 202 2.00 -5.79 -9.84
CA GLY A 202 1.32 -6.46 -8.74
C GLY A 202 0.23 -5.60 -8.13
N THR A 203 -0.69 -6.19 -7.39
CA THR A 203 -1.65 -5.46 -6.54
C THR A 203 -0.93 -4.67 -5.45
N SER A 204 0.31 -5.05 -5.11
CA SER A 204 1.22 -4.29 -4.26
C SER A 204 1.58 -2.90 -4.81
N MET A 205 1.44 -2.68 -6.13
CA MET A 205 1.61 -1.37 -6.78
C MET A 205 0.28 -0.64 -6.91
N ALA A 206 -0.84 -1.35 -6.93
CA ALA A 206 -2.18 -0.76 -6.97
C ALA A 206 -2.59 -0.14 -5.61
N ALA A 207 -2.40 -0.87 -4.52
CA ALA A 207 -2.73 -0.40 -3.17
C ALA A 207 -2.09 0.96 -2.82
N PRO A 208 -0.80 1.24 -3.09
CA PRO A 208 -0.21 2.54 -2.77
C PRO A 208 -0.80 3.70 -3.57
N HIS A 209 -1.36 3.51 -4.76
CA HIS A 209 -2.11 4.57 -5.44
C HIS A 209 -3.33 4.99 -4.62
N MET A 210 -4.10 4.02 -4.11
CA MET A 210 -5.23 4.29 -3.23
C MET A 210 -4.77 4.92 -1.91
N ALA A 211 -3.68 4.45 -1.30
CA ALA A 211 -3.13 5.04 -0.09
C ALA A 211 -2.79 6.53 -0.27
N GLY A 212 -2.15 6.89 -1.39
CA GLY A 212 -1.87 8.29 -1.72
C GLY A 212 -3.12 9.14 -1.86
N ILE A 213 -4.16 8.63 -2.51
CA ILE A 213 -5.48 9.31 -2.62
C ILE A 213 -6.07 9.52 -1.22
N LEU A 214 -6.06 8.49 -0.37
CA LEU A 214 -6.57 8.57 1.00
C LEU A 214 -5.78 9.59 1.85
N VAL A 215 -4.46 9.66 1.71
CA VAL A 215 -3.62 10.69 2.36
C VAL A 215 -4.04 12.08 1.96
N MET A 216 -4.38 12.29 0.68
CA MET A 216 -4.72 13.62 0.16
C MET A 216 -6.16 14.03 0.43
N ARG A 217 -7.11 13.14 0.30
CA ARG A 217 -8.56 13.41 0.28
C ARG A 217 -9.35 12.75 1.41
N GLY A 218 -8.74 11.86 2.20
CA GLY A 218 -9.50 11.00 3.10
C GLY A 218 -10.52 10.18 2.28
N LYS A 219 -11.77 10.18 2.70
CA LYS A 219 -12.86 9.48 2.01
C LYS A 219 -13.55 10.32 0.90
N ASN A 220 -13.15 11.58 0.71
CA ASN A 220 -13.76 12.52 -0.23
C ASN A 220 -12.99 12.58 -1.56
N PHE A 221 -12.81 11.44 -2.20
CA PHE A 221 -12.17 11.31 -3.52
C PHE A 221 -13.20 10.98 -4.60
N LYS A 222 -12.80 11.14 -5.86
CA LYS A 222 -13.65 10.88 -7.03
C LYS A 222 -13.49 9.43 -7.51
N LYS A 223 -14.41 9.02 -8.38
CA LYS A 223 -14.31 7.79 -9.17
C LYS A 223 -14.22 8.19 -10.64
N ASP A 224 -13.29 7.57 -11.37
CA ASP A 224 -13.05 7.82 -12.79
C ASP A 224 -13.40 6.55 -13.59
N GLY A 225 -14.69 6.23 -13.65
CA GLY A 225 -15.17 5.03 -14.30
C GLY A 225 -14.91 3.75 -13.50
N SER A 226 -14.84 2.65 -14.22
CA SER A 226 -14.61 1.30 -13.67
C SER A 226 -13.69 0.50 -14.58
N VAL A 227 -12.98 -0.47 -14.00
CA VAL A 227 -12.07 -1.36 -14.72
C VAL A 227 -12.81 -2.21 -15.76
N LYS A 228 -12.15 -2.48 -16.87
CA LYS A 228 -12.66 -3.35 -17.93
C LYS A 228 -12.27 -4.81 -17.68
N LYS A 229 -13.12 -5.75 -18.08
CA LYS A 229 -12.86 -7.20 -18.02
C LYS A 229 -12.62 -7.73 -16.61
N ASP A 230 -13.34 -7.21 -15.63
CA ASP A 230 -13.35 -7.77 -14.29
C ASP A 230 -13.88 -9.21 -14.32
N PRO A 231 -13.15 -10.20 -13.72
CA PRO A 231 -13.51 -11.61 -13.83
C PRO A 231 -14.84 -12.01 -13.17
N ASP A 232 -15.30 -11.27 -12.16
CA ASP A 232 -16.56 -11.58 -11.47
C ASP A 232 -17.78 -10.88 -12.08
N GLY A 233 -17.56 -10.00 -13.07
CA GLY A 233 -18.58 -9.26 -13.78
C GLY A 233 -19.11 -8.03 -13.01
N SER A 234 -18.54 -7.73 -11.84
CA SER A 234 -18.87 -6.54 -11.03
C SER A 234 -17.69 -5.57 -11.04
N ALA A 235 -17.57 -4.80 -12.13
CA ALA A 235 -16.40 -3.97 -12.41
C ALA A 235 -16.06 -3.00 -11.27
N ASP A 236 -14.88 -3.16 -10.67
CA ASP A 236 -14.37 -2.32 -9.60
C ASP A 236 -14.20 -0.86 -10.06
N PRO A 237 -14.61 0.12 -9.24
CA PRO A 237 -14.42 1.53 -9.56
C PRO A 237 -12.94 1.94 -9.51
N ILE A 238 -12.55 2.89 -10.37
CA ILE A 238 -11.20 3.45 -10.41
C ILE A 238 -11.16 4.71 -9.53
N PRO A 239 -10.31 4.75 -8.48
CA PRO A 239 -10.24 5.92 -7.60
C PRO A 239 -9.43 7.05 -8.26
N HIS A 240 -9.83 8.30 -8.00
CA HIS A 240 -9.17 9.50 -8.51
C HIS A 240 -9.13 10.62 -7.46
N LEU A 241 -8.07 11.46 -7.49
CA LEU A 241 -7.89 12.63 -6.61
C LEU A 241 -8.95 13.71 -6.80
#